data_cbc5bb113e7b7c96322f21e9f3a4b6fd
#
_entry.id   cbc5bb113e7b7c96322f21e9f3a4b6fd
#
_cell.length_a   1.000
_cell.length_b   1.000
_cell.length_c   1.000
_cell.angle_alpha   90.00
_cell.angle_beta   90.00
_cell.angle_gamma   90.00
#
_symmetry.space_group_name_H-M   'P 1'
#
loop_
_entity.id
_entity.type
_entity.pdbx_description
1 polymer ?
#
loop_
_entity_poly.entity_id
_entity_poly.type
_entity_poly.pdbx_seq_one_letter_code
_entity_poly.pdbx_strand_id
1 'polypeptide(L)'
;MLGSVRLAGHGAAGLVTLAALVGAATGCTSGASSSSSPTAATSATSSAAATATAAASSTAPSPAASTSTTTSAASPRAVPSQEPSSASSTACPTKYLAATVGLGQGAAGSVYQVIDFKNISNTTCTLYGYPGVSLASGSPVTQVGAAASRSTETAVSVVTLAPGQSANALLRITQALNYPSATCSPVATTYLQIFPPDQFTPIYLAYKSTGCAKSTVNLLSISVMTAGTGGN
;
A
#
# COMPACT_ATOMS: atom_id res chain seq x y z
N MET A 1 40.19 36.37 -22.84
CA MET A 1 41.08 35.29 -23.39
C MET A 1 40.19 34.17 -23.85
N LEU A 2 40.22 33.97 -25.15
CA LEU A 2 39.44 33.00 -25.90
C LEU A 2 39.98 31.59 -25.66
N GLY A 3 39.09 30.59 -25.59
CA GLY A 3 39.46 29.18 -25.62
C GLY A 3 38.32 28.34 -26.17
N SER A 4 38.12 28.40 -27.49
CA SER A 4 37.26 27.47 -28.24
C SER A 4 37.97 26.14 -28.38
N VAL A 5 37.32 25.07 -28.00
CA VAL A 5 37.70 23.71 -28.43
C VAL A 5 36.54 23.10 -29.19
N ARG A 6 36.70 23.00 -30.48
CA ARG A 6 35.92 22.18 -31.41
C ARG A 6 36.51 20.77 -31.38
N LEU A 7 35.72 19.75 -31.22
CA LEU A 7 36.07 18.41 -31.69
C LEU A 7 34.94 17.89 -32.58
N ALA A 8 35.33 17.73 -33.82
CA ALA A 8 34.59 17.03 -34.86
C ALA A 8 34.99 15.53 -34.83
N GLY A 9 34.10 14.64 -35.23
CA GLY A 9 34.59 13.32 -35.61
C GLY A 9 33.52 12.25 -35.75
N HIS A 10 33.14 11.97 -37.01
CA HIS A 10 32.93 10.67 -37.66
C HIS A 10 31.82 9.77 -37.07
N GLY A 11 30.68 9.46 -37.70
CA GLY A 11 30.58 8.90 -39.04
C GLY A 11 30.82 7.37 -39.04
N ALA A 12 29.72 6.56 -38.73
CA ALA A 12 29.70 5.15 -39.13
C ALA A 12 28.25 4.77 -39.45
N ALA A 13 27.98 4.72 -40.75
CA ALA A 13 26.78 4.08 -41.31
C ALA A 13 27.00 2.57 -41.25
N GLY A 14 26.11 1.86 -40.55
CA GLY A 14 26.02 0.41 -40.55
C GLY A 14 24.75 -0.03 -41.23
N LEU A 15 24.85 -0.38 -42.50
CA LEU A 15 23.85 -1.19 -43.23
C LEU A 15 23.82 -2.60 -42.64
N VAL A 16 22.68 -3.05 -42.18
CA VAL A 16 22.45 -4.49 -41.95
C VAL A 16 21.19 -4.92 -42.66
N THR A 17 21.44 -5.83 -43.55
CA THR A 17 20.63 -6.51 -44.56
C THR A 17 19.40 -7.22 -43.98
N LEU A 18 18.29 -7.11 -44.73
CA LEU A 18 17.11 -7.97 -44.69
C LEU A 18 17.48 -9.43 -44.91
N ALA A 19 16.98 -10.33 -44.07
CA ALA A 19 16.79 -11.73 -44.40
C ALA A 19 15.30 -12.08 -44.25
N ALA A 20 14.63 -12.21 -45.36
CA ALA A 20 13.29 -12.77 -45.46
C ALA A 20 13.39 -14.29 -45.37
N LEU A 21 12.67 -14.92 -44.45
CA LEU A 21 12.40 -16.35 -44.45
C LEU A 21 10.88 -16.56 -44.57
N VAL A 22 10.48 -16.91 -45.78
CA VAL A 22 9.17 -17.46 -46.11
C VAL A 22 9.16 -18.93 -45.66
N GLY A 23 8.26 -19.28 -44.78
CA GLY A 23 7.96 -20.66 -44.41
C GLY A 23 6.45 -20.88 -44.43
N ALA A 24 5.98 -21.41 -45.56
CA ALA A 24 4.62 -21.93 -45.67
C ALA A 24 4.56 -23.36 -45.11
N ALA A 25 3.64 -23.61 -44.20
CA ALA A 25 3.20 -24.96 -43.88
C ALA A 25 1.69 -24.95 -43.67
N THR A 26 1.01 -25.45 -44.68
CA THR A 26 -0.38 -25.89 -44.66
C THR A 26 -0.56 -27.12 -43.77
N GLY A 27 -1.56 -27.10 -42.92
CA GLY A 27 -1.97 -28.24 -42.13
C GLY A 27 -3.42 -28.09 -41.66
N CYS A 28 -4.37 -28.44 -42.54
CA CYS A 28 -5.75 -28.69 -42.18
C CYS A 28 -5.85 -30.02 -41.43
N THR A 29 -6.46 -30.03 -40.27
CA THR A 29 -7.17 -31.20 -39.75
C THR A 29 -8.42 -30.76 -39.03
N SER A 30 -9.52 -31.07 -39.69
CA SER A 30 -10.87 -31.02 -39.15
C SER A 30 -11.02 -32.11 -38.08
N GLY A 31 -11.46 -31.73 -36.90
CA GLY A 31 -11.89 -32.63 -35.83
C GLY A 31 -13.21 -32.15 -35.27
N ALA A 32 -14.25 -32.87 -35.67
CA ALA A 32 -15.62 -32.63 -35.32
C ALA A 32 -15.94 -33.05 -33.88
N SER A 33 -16.90 -32.36 -33.28
CA SER A 33 -17.97 -32.83 -32.38
C SER A 33 -17.60 -33.42 -31.02
N SER A 34 -18.02 -32.76 -29.99
CA SER A 34 -18.90 -33.38 -28.99
C SER A 34 -19.57 -32.32 -28.14
N SER A 35 -20.83 -32.08 -28.42
CA SER A 35 -21.79 -31.46 -27.54
C SER A 35 -22.00 -32.37 -26.33
N SER A 36 -21.75 -31.87 -25.15
CA SER A 36 -22.30 -32.43 -23.93
C SER A 36 -22.78 -31.29 -23.04
N SER A 37 -24.10 -31.12 -23.11
CA SER A 37 -24.87 -30.39 -22.12
C SER A 37 -24.80 -31.10 -20.79
N PRO A 38 -24.53 -30.46 -19.68
CA PRO A 38 -24.97 -30.98 -18.38
C PRO A 38 -26.32 -30.38 -17.99
N THR A 39 -27.19 -31.29 -17.78
CA THR A 39 -28.49 -31.28 -17.13
C THR A 39 -28.54 -30.35 -15.91
N ALA A 40 -29.62 -29.59 -15.87
CA ALA A 40 -30.09 -28.88 -14.69
C ALA A 40 -30.35 -29.86 -13.53
N ALA A 41 -29.76 -29.59 -12.40
CA ALA A 41 -30.17 -30.15 -11.13
C ALA A 41 -30.84 -29.06 -10.29
N THR A 42 -32.12 -29.24 -10.15
CA THR A 42 -33.07 -28.49 -9.36
C THR A 42 -32.94 -28.81 -7.88
N SER A 43 -33.16 -27.83 -7.04
CA SER A 43 -33.76 -27.85 -5.71
C SER A 43 -32.98 -28.40 -4.51
N ALA A 44 -32.76 -27.52 -3.55
CA ALA A 44 -33.29 -27.74 -2.20
C ALA A 44 -33.34 -26.41 -1.43
N THR A 45 -34.55 -25.91 -1.30
CA THR A 45 -34.99 -24.95 -0.29
C THR A 45 -34.88 -25.60 1.08
N SER A 46 -34.20 -24.97 2.01
CA SER A 46 -34.35 -25.23 3.43
C SER A 46 -34.44 -23.91 4.18
N SER A 47 -35.67 -23.50 4.39
CA SER A 47 -36.06 -22.59 5.45
C SER A 47 -35.87 -23.27 6.79
N ALA A 48 -35.11 -22.65 7.68
CA ALA A 48 -35.22 -22.90 9.11
C ALA A 48 -35.35 -21.53 9.79
N ALA A 49 -36.58 -21.23 10.14
CA ALA A 49 -36.92 -20.22 11.13
C ALA A 49 -36.56 -20.74 12.51
N ALA A 50 -35.86 -19.96 13.30
CA ALA A 50 -35.78 -20.16 14.74
C ALA A 50 -35.90 -18.80 15.43
N THR A 51 -37.03 -18.63 15.92
CA THR A 51 -37.68 -18.04 17.08
C THR A 51 -36.78 -17.21 18.01
N ALA A 52 -37.26 -15.99 18.19
CA ALA A 52 -36.88 -15.07 19.25
C ALA A 52 -37.26 -15.64 20.63
N THR A 53 -36.41 -15.42 21.60
CA THR A 53 -36.83 -15.42 23.00
C THR A 53 -36.21 -14.23 23.71
N ALA A 54 -37.09 -13.51 24.37
CA ALA A 54 -36.88 -12.24 25.04
C ALA A 54 -36.31 -12.41 26.46
N ALA A 55 -35.68 -11.33 26.90
CA ALA A 55 -35.72 -10.70 28.23
C ALA A 55 -35.19 -11.48 29.46
N ALA A 56 -34.21 -10.84 30.10
CA ALA A 56 -34.27 -10.62 31.54
C ALA A 56 -33.41 -9.43 31.95
N SER A 57 -34.10 -8.43 32.46
CA SER A 57 -33.56 -7.31 33.24
C SER A 57 -33.04 -7.83 34.58
N SER A 58 -31.91 -7.32 35.05
CA SER A 58 -31.55 -7.37 36.47
C SER A 58 -30.75 -6.12 36.85
N THR A 59 -31.46 -5.25 37.45
CA THR A 59 -31.26 -4.42 38.65
C THR A 59 -29.85 -4.31 39.23
N ALA A 60 -29.40 -3.06 39.33
CA ALA A 60 -28.33 -2.59 40.17
C ALA A 60 -28.69 -2.65 41.67
N PRO A 61 -27.70 -2.67 42.55
CA PRO A 61 -27.71 -1.79 43.70
C PRO A 61 -26.44 -0.95 43.88
N SER A 62 -26.65 0.31 44.12
CA SER A 62 -25.78 1.30 44.76
C SER A 62 -26.13 1.33 46.23
N PRO A 63 -25.42 2.08 47.10
CA PRO A 63 -24.02 2.19 47.48
C PRO A 63 -23.82 1.91 48.99
N ALA A 64 -22.59 1.82 49.45
CA ALA A 64 -22.31 2.01 50.86
C ALA A 64 -21.06 2.88 51.02
N ALA A 65 -21.28 4.01 51.59
CA ALA A 65 -20.26 4.90 52.14
C ALA A 65 -19.60 4.24 53.37
N SER A 66 -18.31 4.33 53.46
CA SER A 66 -17.60 4.09 54.75
C SER A 66 -16.45 5.07 54.90
N THR A 67 -16.63 5.80 55.88
CA THR A 67 -15.89 6.79 56.70
C THR A 67 -14.38 6.58 56.77
N SER A 68 -13.76 7.74 56.74
CA SER A 68 -12.41 8.16 57.11
C SER A 68 -11.82 7.48 58.33
N THR A 69 -10.57 7.10 58.26
CA THR A 69 -9.69 7.13 59.42
C THR A 69 -8.35 7.69 59.00
N THR A 70 -8.08 8.85 59.57
CA THR A 70 -6.80 9.56 59.55
C THR A 70 -5.80 8.81 60.43
N THR A 71 -4.71 8.34 59.86
CA THR A 71 -3.51 7.99 60.63
C THR A 71 -2.31 8.65 60.00
N SER A 72 -1.86 9.65 60.72
CA SER A 72 -0.59 10.33 60.56
C SER A 72 0.52 9.39 60.98
N ALA A 73 1.52 9.14 60.15
CA ALA A 73 2.93 9.06 60.57
C ALA A 73 3.84 8.58 59.42
N ALA A 74 5.00 9.16 59.40
CA ALA A 74 6.26 8.75 58.81
C ALA A 74 6.46 9.03 57.31
N SER A 75 7.18 10.08 57.09
CA SER A 75 7.94 10.40 55.86
C SER A 75 8.94 9.30 55.53
N PRO A 76 8.84 8.63 54.36
CA PRO A 76 9.94 7.91 53.77
C PRO A 76 10.62 8.81 52.76
N ARG A 77 11.91 8.92 52.95
CA ARG A 77 12.97 9.44 52.10
C ARG A 77 12.64 9.22 50.61
N ALA A 78 12.54 10.34 49.86
CA ALA A 78 12.39 10.34 48.42
C ALA A 78 13.55 9.56 47.76
N VAL A 79 13.22 8.40 47.22
CA VAL A 79 14.01 7.78 46.17
C VAL A 79 13.72 8.61 44.91
N PRO A 80 14.75 9.11 44.20
CA PRO A 80 14.48 9.77 42.93
C PRO A 80 13.86 8.73 42.01
N SER A 81 12.57 8.82 41.80
CA SER A 81 11.85 8.14 40.74
C SER A 81 12.44 8.74 39.44
N GLN A 82 13.31 7.99 38.80
CA GLN A 82 13.62 8.28 37.41
C GLN A 82 12.32 8.05 36.64
N GLU A 83 11.61 9.13 36.40
CA GLU A 83 10.62 9.16 35.33
C GLU A 83 11.30 8.60 34.07
N PRO A 84 10.73 7.58 33.43
CA PRO A 84 11.18 7.24 32.11
C PRO A 84 11.01 8.52 31.27
N SER A 85 12.12 9.12 30.87
CA SER A 85 12.09 10.19 29.86
C SER A 85 11.30 9.63 28.68
N SER A 86 10.04 10.04 28.59
CA SER A 86 9.23 9.88 27.40
C SER A 86 9.95 10.69 26.33
N ALA A 87 10.94 10.08 25.70
CA ALA A 87 11.48 10.60 24.46
C ALA A 87 10.29 10.76 23.54
N SER A 88 9.83 11.99 23.35
CA SER A 88 8.78 12.32 22.40
C SER A 88 9.31 11.82 21.05
N SER A 89 8.88 10.62 20.65
CA SER A 89 9.30 10.03 19.39
C SER A 89 8.66 10.88 18.31
N THR A 90 9.49 11.68 17.67
CA THR A 90 9.09 12.57 16.58
C THR A 90 8.72 11.73 15.36
N ALA A 91 7.67 12.10 14.62
CA ALA A 91 7.34 11.48 13.36
C ALA A 91 8.55 11.48 12.42
N CYS A 92 8.74 10.40 11.67
CA CYS A 92 9.85 10.28 10.73
C CYS A 92 9.74 11.31 9.60
N PRO A 93 10.67 12.29 9.49
CA PRO A 93 10.64 13.23 8.39
C PRO A 93 10.94 12.53 7.05
N THR A 94 10.25 12.91 5.99
CA THR A 94 10.42 12.30 4.64
C THR A 94 11.88 12.22 4.20
N LYS A 95 12.67 13.26 4.43
CA LYS A 95 14.10 13.33 4.04
C LYS A 95 14.98 12.26 4.68
N TYR A 96 14.51 11.62 5.75
CA TYR A 96 15.21 10.57 6.48
C TYR A 96 14.58 9.18 6.27
N LEU A 97 13.63 9.07 5.34
CA LEU A 97 13.04 7.81 4.94
C LEU A 97 13.48 7.45 3.52
N ALA A 98 14.15 6.32 3.37
CA ALA A 98 14.32 5.70 2.07
C ALA A 98 13.14 4.77 1.80
N ALA A 99 12.41 5.01 0.73
CA ALA A 99 11.34 4.11 0.30
C ALA A 99 11.79 3.25 -0.88
N THR A 100 11.37 1.99 -0.89
CA THR A 100 11.63 1.05 -1.98
C THR A 100 10.38 0.24 -2.29
N VAL A 101 10.29 -0.21 -3.55
CA VAL A 101 9.26 -1.16 -3.98
C VAL A 101 9.83 -2.56 -3.75
N GLY A 102 9.19 -3.34 -2.88
CA GLY A 102 9.54 -4.73 -2.60
C GLY A 102 8.92 -5.71 -3.60
N LEU A 103 8.69 -6.93 -3.15
CA LEU A 103 8.10 -7.97 -3.99
C LEU A 103 6.65 -7.62 -4.34
N GLY A 104 6.28 -7.88 -5.60
CA GLY A 104 4.93 -7.76 -6.10
C GLY A 104 4.33 -9.13 -6.42
N GLN A 105 3.06 -9.34 -6.06
CA GLN A 105 2.32 -10.56 -6.37
C GLN A 105 1.03 -10.21 -7.10
N GLY A 106 0.75 -10.93 -8.19
CA GLY A 106 -0.50 -10.79 -8.94
C GLY A 106 -1.55 -11.76 -8.41
N ALA A 107 -2.76 -11.30 -8.21
CA ALA A 107 -3.90 -12.15 -7.88
C ALA A 107 -5.22 -11.51 -8.34
N ALA A 108 -6.07 -12.30 -9.00
CA ALA A 108 -7.47 -11.94 -9.32
C ALA A 108 -7.66 -10.52 -9.88
N GLY A 109 -6.89 -10.14 -10.90
CA GLY A 109 -7.01 -8.83 -11.56
C GLY A 109 -6.47 -7.64 -10.73
N SER A 110 -5.61 -7.92 -9.76
CA SER A 110 -4.90 -6.93 -8.95
C SER A 110 -3.43 -7.32 -8.81
N VAL A 111 -2.59 -6.34 -8.50
CA VAL A 111 -1.21 -6.54 -8.05
C VAL A 111 -1.13 -6.08 -6.61
N TYR A 112 -0.52 -6.89 -5.77
CA TYR A 112 -0.18 -6.56 -4.39
C TYR A 112 1.30 -6.23 -4.33
N GLN A 113 1.62 -5.00 -3.98
CA GLN A 113 2.97 -4.46 -4.02
C GLN A 113 3.38 -4.00 -2.63
N VAL A 114 4.45 -4.54 -2.09
CA VAL A 114 5.01 -4.05 -0.84
C VAL A 114 5.74 -2.73 -1.10
N ILE A 115 5.55 -1.77 -0.19
CA ILE A 115 6.33 -0.54 -0.12
C ILE A 115 7.06 -0.55 1.22
N ASP A 116 8.38 -0.63 1.18
CA ASP A 116 9.23 -0.59 2.35
C ASP A 116 9.76 0.83 2.60
N PHE A 117 9.80 1.21 3.88
CA PHE A 117 10.34 2.48 4.37
C PHE A 117 11.45 2.20 5.37
N LYS A 118 12.66 2.64 5.09
CA LYS A 118 13.82 2.49 5.97
C LYS A 118 14.21 3.83 6.59
N ASN A 119 14.40 3.85 7.90
CA ASN A 119 14.97 5.01 8.58
C ASN A 119 16.46 5.10 8.27
N ILE A 120 16.86 6.09 7.47
CA ILE A 120 18.24 6.37 7.07
C ILE A 120 18.91 7.44 7.93
N SER A 121 18.22 7.91 8.98
CA SER A 121 18.82 8.83 9.95
C SER A 121 19.59 8.09 11.03
N ASN A 122 20.26 8.84 11.90
CA ASN A 122 20.92 8.32 13.10
C ASN A 122 20.08 8.43 14.37
N THR A 123 18.80 8.82 14.23
CA THR A 123 17.87 9.00 15.36
C THR A 123 16.65 8.11 15.21
N THR A 124 16.08 7.68 16.34
CA THR A 124 14.82 6.95 16.37
C THR A 124 13.68 7.88 16.03
N CYS A 125 12.74 7.40 15.20
CA CYS A 125 11.52 8.12 14.84
C CYS A 125 10.33 7.16 14.78
N THR A 126 9.10 7.69 14.57
CA THR A 126 7.88 6.88 14.54
C THR A 126 7.10 7.11 13.25
N LEU A 127 6.39 6.08 12.82
CA LEU A 127 5.35 6.13 11.79
C LEU A 127 4.02 5.71 12.41
N TYR A 128 2.94 6.40 12.07
CA TYR A 128 1.61 6.08 12.59
C TYR A 128 0.56 6.23 11.48
N GLY A 129 -0.23 5.19 11.25
CA GLY A 129 -1.31 5.22 10.28
C GLY A 129 -0.92 4.70 8.91
N TYR A 130 -1.32 5.42 7.88
CA TYR A 130 -1.25 5.01 6.48
C TYR A 130 -0.37 5.96 5.69
N PRO A 131 0.48 5.48 4.77
CA PRO A 131 1.08 6.35 3.78
C PRO A 131 0.01 6.79 2.75
N GLY A 132 0.12 8.00 2.25
CA GLY A 132 -0.63 8.42 1.07
C GLY A 132 0.07 7.88 -0.18
N VAL A 133 -0.65 7.18 -1.06
CA VAL A 133 -0.06 6.61 -2.28
C VAL A 133 -0.94 6.95 -3.48
N SER A 134 -0.31 7.37 -4.58
CA SER A 134 -0.98 7.64 -5.85
C SER A 134 -0.13 7.15 -7.01
N LEU A 135 -0.76 6.78 -8.12
CA LEU A 135 -0.08 6.66 -9.40
C LEU A 135 0.23 8.08 -9.92
N ALA A 136 1.37 8.24 -10.58
CA ALA A 136 1.79 9.53 -11.11
C ALA A 136 2.58 9.38 -12.42
N SER A 137 2.62 10.45 -13.20
CA SER A 137 3.39 10.51 -14.44
C SER A 137 3.72 11.95 -14.82
N GLY A 138 4.53 12.10 -15.85
CA GLY A 138 4.85 13.42 -16.44
C GLY A 138 6.12 14.07 -15.91
N SER A 139 6.42 15.24 -16.45
CA SER A 139 7.49 16.14 -16.03
C SER A 139 7.00 17.59 -16.23
N PRO A 140 6.61 18.30 -15.17
CA PRO A 140 6.63 17.89 -13.76
C PRO A 140 5.73 16.66 -13.46
N VAL A 141 6.09 15.91 -12.41
CA VAL A 141 5.32 14.72 -12.01
C VAL A 141 3.99 15.15 -11.41
N THR A 142 2.91 14.59 -11.93
CA THR A 142 1.54 14.85 -11.48
C THR A 142 0.81 13.55 -11.16
N GLN A 143 -0.09 13.61 -10.18
CA GLN A 143 -0.95 12.49 -9.82
C GLN A 143 -1.86 12.11 -10.98
N VAL A 144 -2.09 10.81 -11.15
CA VAL A 144 -3.05 10.23 -12.09
C VAL A 144 -4.15 9.50 -11.32
N GLY A 145 -5.38 9.94 -11.51
CA GLY A 145 -6.57 9.34 -10.90
C GLY A 145 -6.69 9.58 -9.39
N ALA A 146 -7.38 8.68 -8.71
CA ALA A 146 -7.62 8.75 -7.28
C ALA A 146 -6.39 8.28 -6.47
N ALA A 147 -6.16 8.89 -5.30
CA ALA A 147 -5.24 8.36 -4.32
C ALA A 147 -5.76 7.05 -3.71
N ALA A 148 -4.86 6.27 -3.12
CA ALA A 148 -5.21 5.01 -2.48
C ALA A 148 -6.21 5.20 -1.33
N SER A 149 -7.24 4.36 -1.29
CA SER A 149 -8.10 4.23 -0.12
C SER A 149 -7.36 3.48 1.00
N ARG A 150 -7.73 3.76 2.24
CA ARG A 150 -7.17 3.06 3.40
C ARG A 150 -7.87 1.73 3.60
N SER A 151 -7.12 0.63 3.69
CA SER A 151 -7.65 -0.66 4.13
C SER A 151 -7.77 -0.65 5.66
N THR A 152 -8.95 -0.95 6.18
CA THR A 152 -9.24 -0.95 7.63
C THR A 152 -9.19 -2.35 8.25
N GLU A 153 -8.61 -3.32 7.54
CA GLU A 153 -8.53 -4.71 7.99
C GLU A 153 -7.62 -4.88 9.22
N THR A 154 -6.65 -3.99 9.39
CA THR A 154 -5.71 -4.01 10.50
C THR A 154 -5.81 -2.73 11.31
N ALA A 155 -5.81 -2.84 12.63
CA ALA A 155 -5.82 -1.69 13.53
C ALA A 155 -4.53 -0.86 13.41
N VAL A 156 -4.68 0.46 13.50
CA VAL A 156 -3.54 1.39 13.46
C VAL A 156 -2.74 1.28 14.75
N SER A 157 -1.42 1.18 14.62
CA SER A 157 -0.48 1.18 15.73
C SER A 157 0.74 2.06 15.44
N VAL A 158 1.45 2.49 16.48
CA VAL A 158 2.70 3.22 16.33
C VAL A 158 3.80 2.24 15.95
N VAL A 159 4.52 2.54 14.87
CA VAL A 159 5.72 1.81 14.45
C VAL A 159 6.95 2.65 14.76
N THR A 160 7.77 2.18 15.69
CA THR A 160 9.04 2.84 16.07
C THR A 160 10.17 2.30 15.20
N LEU A 161 10.92 3.19 14.59
CA LEU A 161 12.06 2.87 13.73
C LEU A 161 13.35 3.42 14.35
N ALA A 162 14.18 2.55 14.91
CA ALA A 162 15.56 2.88 15.20
C ALA A 162 16.36 3.12 13.91
N PRO A 163 17.54 3.73 13.96
CA PRO A 163 18.42 3.88 12.80
C PRO A 163 18.60 2.57 12.03
N GLY A 164 18.36 2.59 10.72
CA GLY A 164 18.47 1.44 9.84
C GLY A 164 17.29 0.46 9.87
N GLN A 165 16.34 0.62 10.77
CA GLN A 165 15.13 -0.21 10.84
C GLN A 165 14.14 0.15 9.74
N SER A 166 13.29 -0.81 9.38
CA SER A 166 12.30 -0.66 8.32
C SER A 166 10.87 -0.89 8.81
N ALA A 167 9.95 -0.29 8.11
CA ALA A 167 8.51 -0.57 8.16
C ALA A 167 8.01 -0.77 6.74
N ASN A 168 6.83 -1.37 6.61
CA ASN A 168 6.23 -1.60 5.29
C ASN A 168 4.73 -1.30 5.30
N ALA A 169 4.19 -1.13 4.10
CA ALA A 169 2.75 -1.11 3.84
C ALA A 169 2.46 -1.87 2.54
N LEU A 170 1.33 -2.58 2.50
CA LEU A 170 0.91 -3.33 1.32
C LEU A 170 -0.02 -2.48 0.47
N LEU A 171 0.40 -2.19 -0.76
CA LEU A 171 -0.39 -1.51 -1.78
C LEU A 171 -1.05 -2.55 -2.68
N ARG A 172 -2.38 -2.53 -2.74
CA ARG A 172 -3.15 -3.24 -3.75
C ARG A 172 -3.41 -2.29 -4.91
N ILE A 173 -3.14 -2.74 -6.14
CA ILE A 173 -3.39 -2.03 -7.38
C ILE A 173 -4.33 -2.89 -8.23
N THR A 174 -5.59 -2.49 -8.35
CA THR A 174 -6.53 -3.14 -9.27
C THR A 174 -6.15 -2.75 -10.71
N GLN A 175 -6.16 -3.72 -11.61
CA GLN A 175 -5.80 -3.45 -13.01
C GLN A 175 -6.83 -2.52 -13.66
N ALA A 176 -6.35 -1.43 -14.24
CA ALA A 176 -7.21 -0.42 -14.89
C ALA A 176 -8.05 -1.01 -16.04
N LEU A 177 -7.52 -2.04 -16.72
CA LEU A 177 -8.20 -2.72 -17.82
C LEU A 177 -9.38 -3.61 -17.38
N ASN A 178 -9.59 -3.81 -16.09
CA ASN A 178 -10.79 -4.45 -15.56
C ASN A 178 -12.03 -3.53 -15.66
N TYR A 179 -11.83 -2.25 -15.95
CA TYR A 179 -12.89 -1.25 -16.06
C TYR A 179 -13.14 -0.85 -17.51
N PRO A 180 -14.38 -0.56 -17.91
CA PRO A 180 -14.65 0.00 -19.23
C PRO A 180 -13.80 1.26 -19.48
N SER A 181 -13.27 1.40 -20.70
CA SER A 181 -12.43 2.55 -21.08
C SER A 181 -13.16 3.88 -20.89
N ALA A 182 -14.47 3.93 -21.15
CA ALA A 182 -15.29 5.11 -20.92
C ALA A 182 -15.37 5.52 -19.44
N THR A 183 -15.26 4.57 -18.51
CA THR A 183 -15.31 4.83 -17.06
C THR A 183 -13.95 5.16 -16.48
N CYS A 184 -12.90 4.48 -16.93
CA CYS A 184 -11.53 4.58 -16.40
C CYS A 184 -10.68 5.61 -17.15
N SER A 185 -10.78 5.67 -18.50
CA SER A 185 -9.83 6.36 -19.37
C SER A 185 -8.40 5.94 -19.05
N PRO A 186 -8.01 4.68 -19.37
CA PRO A 186 -6.71 4.13 -19.00
C PRO A 186 -5.55 4.95 -19.54
N VAL A 187 -4.56 5.27 -18.71
CA VAL A 187 -3.33 6.01 -19.06
C VAL A 187 -2.11 5.35 -18.43
N ALA A 188 -0.99 5.40 -19.13
CA ALA A 188 0.28 4.90 -18.61
C ALA A 188 0.79 5.79 -17.47
N THR A 189 1.32 5.16 -16.43
CA THR A 189 1.97 5.83 -15.30
C THR A 189 3.41 5.34 -15.14
N THR A 190 4.28 6.16 -14.57
CA THR A 190 5.71 5.88 -14.47
C THR A 190 6.24 5.91 -13.05
N TYR A 191 5.44 6.44 -12.11
CA TYR A 191 5.82 6.60 -10.70
C TYR A 191 4.71 6.19 -9.75
N LEU A 192 5.10 5.76 -8.55
CA LEU A 192 4.32 5.91 -7.34
C LEU A 192 4.74 7.20 -6.66
N GLN A 193 3.77 8.06 -6.36
CA GLN A 193 3.93 9.22 -5.50
C GLN A 193 3.50 8.80 -4.10
N ILE A 194 4.40 8.89 -3.13
CA ILE A 194 4.21 8.37 -1.79
C ILE A 194 4.44 9.47 -0.76
N PHE A 195 3.46 9.71 0.08
CA PHE A 195 3.57 10.57 1.25
C PHE A 195 3.68 9.68 2.49
N PRO A 196 4.82 9.65 3.19
CA PRO A 196 4.88 8.95 4.47
C PRO A 196 3.81 9.45 5.44
N PRO A 197 3.39 8.66 6.46
CA PRO A 197 2.40 9.12 7.43
C PRO A 197 2.79 10.46 8.05
N ASP A 198 1.81 11.37 8.14
CA ASP A 198 1.96 12.73 8.68
C ASP A 198 3.01 13.61 7.98
N GLN A 199 3.39 13.27 6.74
CA GLN A 199 4.32 14.04 5.93
C GLN A 199 3.63 14.61 4.68
N PHE A 200 4.06 15.82 4.27
CA PHE A 200 3.52 16.54 3.12
C PHE A 200 4.51 16.63 1.94
N THR A 201 5.71 16.10 2.13
CA THR A 201 6.71 16.00 1.06
C THR A 201 6.68 14.58 0.48
N PRO A 202 6.44 14.42 -0.83
CA PRO A 202 6.36 13.10 -1.43
C PRO A 202 7.74 12.49 -1.71
N ILE A 203 7.75 11.16 -1.75
CA ILE A 203 8.81 10.33 -2.35
C ILE A 203 8.27 9.80 -3.67
N TYR A 204 9.06 9.88 -4.72
CA TYR A 204 8.71 9.33 -6.03
C TYR A 204 9.51 8.06 -6.29
N LEU A 205 8.82 6.94 -6.48
CA LEU A 205 9.44 5.68 -6.86
C LEU A 205 9.12 5.37 -8.31
N ALA A 206 10.11 5.00 -9.10
CA ALA A 206 9.91 4.54 -10.46
C ALA A 206 9.07 3.25 -10.44
N TYR A 207 7.88 3.31 -11.03
CA TYR A 207 6.93 2.19 -11.09
C TYR A 207 6.05 2.34 -12.31
N LYS A 208 6.26 1.47 -13.30
CA LYS A 208 5.44 1.46 -14.51
C LYS A 208 4.14 0.72 -14.26
N SER A 209 3.02 1.37 -14.54
CA SER A 209 1.68 0.81 -14.39
C SER A 209 0.70 1.47 -15.37
N THR A 210 -0.55 1.08 -15.30
CA THR A 210 -1.66 1.74 -15.98
C THR A 210 -2.65 2.23 -14.92
N GLY A 211 -2.93 3.52 -14.94
CA GLY A 211 -3.91 4.17 -14.06
C GLY A 211 -5.20 4.51 -14.80
N CYS A 212 -6.22 4.92 -14.06
CA CYS A 212 -7.40 5.57 -14.58
C CYS A 212 -7.23 7.09 -14.50
N ALA A 213 -7.36 7.81 -15.63
CA ALA A 213 -7.33 9.26 -15.60
C ALA A 213 -8.50 9.86 -14.80
N LYS A 214 -9.63 9.15 -14.76
CA LYS A 214 -10.81 9.56 -14.00
C LYS A 214 -10.67 9.17 -12.52
N SER A 215 -10.72 10.16 -11.64
CA SER A 215 -10.62 9.97 -10.18
C SER A 215 -11.86 9.33 -9.54
N THR A 216 -12.93 9.15 -10.29
CA THR A 216 -14.13 8.42 -9.86
C THR A 216 -13.89 6.91 -9.72
N VAL A 217 -12.85 6.37 -10.36
CA VAL A 217 -12.43 4.98 -10.23
C VAL A 217 -11.25 4.91 -9.27
N ASN A 218 -11.45 4.25 -8.13
CA ASN A 218 -10.38 4.00 -7.19
C ASN A 218 -9.74 2.65 -7.48
N LEU A 219 -8.51 2.67 -7.99
CA LEU A 219 -7.72 1.46 -8.29
C LEU A 219 -6.87 1.01 -7.11
N LEU A 220 -6.58 1.92 -6.17
CA LEU A 220 -5.56 1.73 -5.16
C LEU A 220 -6.15 1.57 -3.78
N SER A 221 -5.61 0.63 -3.01
CA SER A 221 -5.87 0.47 -1.58
C SER A 221 -4.55 0.23 -0.86
N ILE A 222 -4.34 0.89 0.28
CA ILE A 222 -3.10 0.81 1.05
C ILE A 222 -3.37 0.34 2.49
N SER A 223 -2.55 -0.59 2.98
CA SER A 223 -2.61 -1.04 4.37
C SER A 223 -1.99 -0.02 5.33
N VAL A 224 -2.26 -0.19 6.62
CA VAL A 224 -1.55 0.49 7.71
C VAL A 224 -0.06 0.15 7.66
N MET A 225 0.78 1.04 8.23
CA MET A 225 2.20 0.76 8.44
C MET A 225 2.39 -0.39 9.42
N THR A 226 3.28 -1.33 9.08
CA THR A 226 3.69 -2.45 9.92
C THR A 226 5.21 -2.48 10.07
N ALA A 227 5.70 -2.98 11.21
CA ALA A 227 7.14 -3.06 11.46
C ALA A 227 7.81 -4.13 10.60
N GLY A 228 9.07 -3.92 10.25
CA GLY A 228 9.88 -4.82 9.44
C GLY A 228 9.75 -4.58 7.94
N THR A 229 10.44 -5.39 7.15
CA THR A 229 10.28 -5.43 5.68
C THR A 229 9.11 -6.33 5.31
N GLY A 230 8.30 -5.91 4.34
CA GLY A 230 7.14 -6.66 3.91
C GLY A 230 7.50 -7.73 2.89
N GLY A 231 7.57 -8.96 3.35
CA GLY A 231 7.63 -10.15 2.50
C GLY A 231 8.97 -10.33 1.76
N ASN A 232 9.79 -11.12 2.35
CA ASN A 232 10.77 -11.97 1.67
C ASN A 232 10.28 -13.40 1.77
#